data_91e6bd38b0cf7f8ae9f25ddcbbc42361
#
_entry.id   91e6bd38b0cf7f8ae9f25ddcbbc42361
#
_cell.length_a   1.000
_cell.length_b   1.000
_cell.length_c   1.000
_cell.angle_alpha   90.00
_cell.angle_beta   90.00
_cell.angle_gamma   90.00
#
_symmetry.space_group_name_H-M   'P 1'
#
loop_
_entity.id
_entity.type
_entity.pdbx_description
1 polymer ?
#
loop_
_entity_poly.entity_id
_entity_poly.type
_entity_poly.pdbx_seq_one_letter_code
_entity_poly.pdbx_strand_id
1 'polypeptide(L)'
;KEFRTLIGRSYIPPKWAFGLAQSRWGYKTEEDVREVARQYKEHDLPLDMICMDIDYMQDYADFTVNKERFPDLAKLSADLKAQGIRLVPIIDAGVRIDPNDPTCTEGLEKGYFCKKADGTPFVAAVWPGKAYFADFLRPEVREWFGHKYKALTDCGIEGFWNDMNEPSLFYSPERLHAFLNDMAALREKDNIEQEEFFPRVVGGAMGLMNSPADYASFY
;
A
#
# COMPACT_ATOMS: atom_id res chain seq x y z
N LYS A 1 -18.65 12.49 -26.88
CA LYS A 1 -17.95 11.90 -28.04
C LYS A 1 -16.52 12.46 -28.16
N GLU A 2 -16.34 13.78 -28.08
CA GLU A 2 -15.04 14.46 -28.13
C GLU A 2 -14.09 14.09 -27.00
N PHE A 3 -14.59 14.03 -25.75
CA PHE A 3 -13.81 13.57 -24.59
C PHE A 3 -13.21 12.17 -24.80
N ARG A 4 -14.00 11.23 -25.33
CA ARG A 4 -13.51 9.88 -25.66
C ARG A 4 -12.46 9.86 -26.78
N THR A 5 -12.50 10.82 -27.69
CA THR A 5 -11.47 10.97 -28.72
C THR A 5 -10.16 11.42 -28.09
N LEU A 6 -10.24 12.29 -27.10
CA LEU A 6 -9.07 12.85 -26.40
C LEU A 6 -8.39 11.82 -25.48
N ILE A 7 -9.18 11.08 -24.69
CA ILE A 7 -8.66 10.14 -23.69
C ILE A 7 -8.50 8.70 -24.20
N GLY A 8 -8.96 8.41 -25.41
CA GLY A 8 -8.96 7.06 -25.99
C GLY A 8 -10.14 6.21 -25.51
N ARG A 9 -10.11 4.93 -25.88
CA ARG A 9 -11.11 3.94 -25.47
C ARG A 9 -10.73 3.37 -24.12
N SER A 10 -11.69 3.36 -23.19
CA SER A 10 -11.52 2.68 -21.90
C SER A 10 -11.44 1.16 -22.10
N TYR A 11 -10.60 0.52 -21.32
CA TYR A 11 -10.67 -0.92 -21.14
C TYR A 11 -12.04 -1.29 -20.54
N ILE A 12 -12.64 -2.34 -21.02
CA ILE A 12 -13.88 -2.88 -20.45
C ILE A 12 -13.48 -4.02 -19.52
N PRO A 13 -13.56 -3.82 -18.20
CA PRO A 13 -13.20 -4.85 -17.25
C PRO A 13 -14.17 -6.04 -17.28
N PRO A 14 -13.80 -7.19 -16.73
CA PRO A 14 -14.67 -8.34 -16.64
C PRO A 14 -15.88 -8.06 -15.75
N LYS A 15 -16.97 -8.83 -15.94
CA LYS A 15 -18.26 -8.57 -15.27
C LYS A 15 -18.15 -8.47 -13.76
N TRP A 16 -17.34 -9.30 -13.12
CA TRP A 16 -17.16 -9.31 -11.66
C TRP A 16 -16.62 -7.97 -11.11
N ALA A 17 -15.84 -7.23 -11.90
CA ALA A 17 -15.30 -5.94 -11.50
C ALA A 17 -16.35 -4.82 -11.40
N PHE A 18 -17.58 -5.07 -11.84
CA PHE A 18 -18.74 -4.20 -11.68
C PHE A 18 -19.67 -4.63 -10.55
N GLY A 19 -19.34 -5.74 -9.88
CA GLY A 19 -20.12 -6.30 -8.80
C GLY A 19 -19.83 -5.68 -7.44
N LEU A 20 -20.34 -6.33 -6.40
CA LEU A 20 -20.13 -5.87 -5.03
C LEU A 20 -18.72 -6.19 -4.54
N ALA A 21 -18.01 -5.17 -4.10
CA ALA A 21 -16.71 -5.27 -3.45
C ALA A 21 -16.86 -5.10 -1.94
N GLN A 22 -16.34 -6.06 -1.17
CA GLN A 22 -16.16 -5.90 0.26
C GLN A 22 -14.71 -5.57 0.55
N SER A 23 -14.47 -4.42 1.15
CA SER A 23 -13.16 -3.93 1.53
C SER A 23 -13.13 -3.53 2.99
N ARG A 24 -12.01 -3.81 3.64
CA ARG A 24 -11.76 -3.36 5.00
C ARG A 24 -10.26 -3.47 5.30
N TRP A 25 -9.69 -2.45 5.94
CA TRP A 25 -8.41 -2.63 6.61
C TRP A 25 -8.58 -3.55 7.82
N GLY A 26 -7.71 -4.57 7.92
CA GLY A 26 -7.70 -5.50 9.04
C GLY A 26 -8.27 -6.89 8.75
N TYR A 27 -8.34 -7.35 7.49
CA TYR A 27 -8.36 -8.77 7.18
C TYR A 27 -6.93 -9.31 7.36
N LYS A 28 -6.60 -9.70 8.59
CA LYS A 28 -5.23 -9.99 9.00
C LYS A 28 -4.79 -11.42 8.67
N THR A 29 -5.77 -12.31 8.44
CA THR A 29 -5.53 -13.73 8.21
C THR A 29 -6.37 -14.27 7.07
N GLU A 30 -5.96 -15.41 6.52
CA GLU A 30 -6.77 -16.16 5.55
C GLU A 30 -8.17 -16.46 6.10
N GLU A 31 -8.28 -16.78 7.41
CA GLU A 31 -9.54 -17.10 8.04
C GLU A 31 -10.49 -15.89 8.08
N ASP A 32 -9.99 -14.68 8.33
CA ASP A 32 -10.82 -13.46 8.27
C ASP A 32 -11.47 -13.29 6.91
N VAL A 33 -10.71 -13.54 5.82
CA VAL A 33 -11.21 -13.47 4.45
C VAL A 33 -12.26 -14.55 4.17
N ARG A 34 -12.00 -15.79 4.60
CA ARG A 34 -12.94 -16.91 4.45
C ARG A 34 -14.23 -16.67 5.23
N GLU A 35 -14.12 -16.12 6.43
CA GLU A 35 -15.28 -15.79 7.28
C GLU A 35 -16.18 -14.74 6.62
N VAL A 36 -15.60 -13.71 6.01
CA VAL A 36 -16.37 -12.71 5.26
C VAL A 36 -17.15 -13.37 4.13
N ALA A 37 -16.50 -14.19 3.31
CA ALA A 37 -17.16 -14.89 2.21
C ALA A 37 -18.29 -15.81 2.72
N ARG A 38 -18.06 -16.49 3.85
CA ARG A 38 -19.07 -17.36 4.50
C ARG A 38 -20.29 -16.57 4.95
N GLN A 39 -20.09 -15.43 5.63
CA GLN A 39 -21.19 -14.59 6.12
C GLN A 39 -22.03 -14.02 4.98
N TYR A 40 -21.43 -13.53 3.91
CA TYR A 40 -22.17 -13.06 2.75
C TYR A 40 -23.05 -14.16 2.15
N LYS A 41 -22.49 -15.39 2.04
CA LYS A 41 -23.24 -16.54 1.55
C LYS A 41 -24.39 -16.96 2.48
N GLU A 42 -24.16 -16.98 3.80
CA GLU A 42 -25.18 -17.35 4.80
C GLU A 42 -26.35 -16.38 4.84
N HIS A 43 -26.08 -15.10 4.59
CA HIS A 43 -27.11 -14.06 4.55
C HIS A 43 -27.71 -13.85 3.15
N ASP A 44 -27.38 -14.71 2.18
CA ASP A 44 -27.84 -14.61 0.79
C ASP A 44 -27.55 -13.22 0.16
N LEU A 45 -26.40 -12.66 0.49
CA LEU A 45 -25.93 -11.38 -0.06
C LEU A 45 -24.96 -11.62 -1.21
N PRO A 46 -25.05 -10.84 -2.30
CA PRO A 46 -24.10 -10.94 -3.40
C PRO A 46 -22.71 -10.46 -2.95
N LEU A 47 -21.66 -11.14 -3.47
CA LEU A 47 -20.28 -10.72 -3.27
C LEU A 47 -19.48 -11.16 -4.50
N ASP A 48 -18.86 -10.22 -5.18
CA ASP A 48 -18.06 -10.47 -6.38
C ASP A 48 -16.57 -10.40 -6.12
N MET A 49 -16.14 -9.58 -5.15
CA MET A 49 -14.73 -9.44 -4.78
C MET A 49 -14.53 -9.08 -3.31
N ILE A 50 -13.39 -9.49 -2.78
CA ILE A 50 -12.88 -9.07 -1.47
C ILE A 50 -11.55 -8.35 -1.71
N CYS A 51 -11.48 -7.09 -1.29
CA CYS A 51 -10.24 -6.33 -1.29
C CYS A 51 -9.44 -6.67 -0.04
N MET A 52 -8.18 -7.06 -0.21
CA MET A 52 -7.23 -7.25 0.89
C MET A 52 -6.34 -6.02 0.99
N ASP A 53 -6.35 -5.41 2.16
CA ASP A 53 -5.47 -4.31 2.51
C ASP A 53 -4.07 -4.82 2.88
N ILE A 54 -3.17 -3.96 3.32
CA ILE A 54 -1.74 -4.21 3.51
C ILE A 54 -1.39 -5.39 4.43
N ASP A 55 -2.31 -5.87 5.25
CA ASP A 55 -2.05 -6.93 6.24
C ASP A 55 -1.71 -8.31 5.65
N TYR A 56 -1.96 -8.55 4.36
CA TYR A 56 -1.52 -9.80 3.71
C TYR A 56 -0.02 -9.82 3.41
N MET A 57 0.60 -8.65 3.33
CA MET A 57 2.01 -8.50 3.01
C MET A 57 2.92 -8.89 4.19
N GLN A 58 4.14 -9.29 3.90
CA GLN A 58 5.19 -9.40 4.88
C GLN A 58 5.73 -8.00 5.21
N ASP A 59 5.48 -7.54 6.44
CA ASP A 59 5.93 -6.23 6.93
C ASP A 59 5.57 -5.07 5.97
N TYR A 60 4.41 -5.15 5.35
CA TYR A 60 3.89 -4.18 4.38
C TYR A 60 4.78 -3.96 3.15
N ALA A 61 5.65 -4.91 2.83
CA ALA A 61 6.47 -4.86 1.63
C ALA A 61 5.67 -5.37 0.41
N ASP A 62 5.60 -4.54 -0.63
CA ASP A 62 4.89 -4.88 -1.87
C ASP A 62 5.39 -6.20 -2.48
N PHE A 63 4.48 -6.91 -3.14
CA PHE A 63 4.73 -8.18 -3.82
C PHE A 63 5.15 -9.34 -2.90
N THR A 64 5.03 -9.17 -1.59
CA THR A 64 5.27 -10.21 -0.60
C THR A 64 3.95 -10.75 -0.03
N VAL A 65 4.02 -11.94 0.58
CA VAL A 65 2.90 -12.55 1.28
C VAL A 65 3.37 -13.06 2.63
N ASN A 66 2.73 -12.65 3.69
CA ASN A 66 2.99 -13.16 5.04
C ASN A 66 2.47 -14.61 5.14
N LYS A 67 3.40 -15.57 5.15
CA LYS A 67 3.09 -17.00 5.11
C LYS A 67 2.53 -17.57 6.41
N GLU A 68 2.66 -16.87 7.51
CA GLU A 68 2.03 -17.26 8.78
C GLU A 68 0.53 -16.93 8.76
N ARG A 69 0.17 -15.79 8.18
CA ARG A 69 -1.21 -15.30 8.12
C ARG A 69 -1.97 -15.80 6.89
N PHE A 70 -1.26 -15.94 5.76
CA PHE A 70 -1.77 -16.43 4.48
C PHE A 70 -0.87 -17.55 3.97
N PRO A 71 -0.97 -18.75 4.54
CA PRO A 71 -0.04 -19.85 4.24
C PRO A 71 -0.10 -20.28 2.78
N ASP A 72 -1.28 -20.26 2.17
CA ASP A 72 -1.48 -20.62 0.77
C ASP A 72 -2.45 -19.66 0.05
N LEU A 73 -1.93 -18.50 -0.36
CA LEU A 73 -2.71 -17.50 -1.07
C LEU A 73 -3.28 -18.03 -2.39
N ALA A 74 -2.58 -18.94 -3.07
CA ALA A 74 -3.05 -19.53 -4.33
C ALA A 74 -4.28 -20.41 -4.09
N LYS A 75 -4.26 -21.22 -3.03
CA LYS A 75 -5.41 -22.03 -2.65
C LYS A 75 -6.58 -21.16 -2.20
N LEU A 76 -6.36 -20.14 -1.39
CA LEU A 76 -7.39 -19.19 -0.98
C LEU A 76 -8.05 -18.54 -2.20
N SER A 77 -7.24 -18.05 -3.15
CA SER A 77 -7.72 -17.44 -4.39
C SER A 77 -8.56 -18.41 -5.21
N ALA A 78 -8.10 -19.66 -5.38
CA ALA A 78 -8.82 -20.70 -6.12
C ALA A 78 -10.15 -21.09 -5.45
N ASP A 79 -10.15 -21.25 -4.12
CA ASP A 79 -11.35 -21.62 -3.35
C ASP A 79 -12.44 -20.51 -3.43
N LEU A 80 -12.06 -19.24 -3.36
CA LEU A 80 -12.98 -18.13 -3.49
C LEU A 80 -13.45 -17.94 -4.93
N LYS A 81 -12.56 -18.13 -5.90
CA LYS A 81 -12.89 -18.08 -7.32
C LYS A 81 -13.92 -19.13 -7.69
N ALA A 82 -13.85 -20.33 -7.11
CA ALA A 82 -14.85 -21.39 -7.29
C ALA A 82 -16.24 -20.99 -6.76
N GLN A 83 -16.30 -20.05 -5.82
CA GLN A 83 -17.54 -19.45 -5.30
C GLN A 83 -17.98 -18.18 -6.06
N GLY A 84 -17.26 -17.80 -7.12
CA GLY A 84 -17.53 -16.59 -7.89
C GLY A 84 -16.87 -15.32 -7.34
N ILE A 85 -16.13 -15.42 -6.22
CA ILE A 85 -15.51 -14.28 -5.54
C ILE A 85 -14.05 -14.13 -6.00
N ARG A 86 -13.61 -12.90 -6.27
CA ARG A 86 -12.21 -12.58 -6.61
C ARG A 86 -11.50 -11.91 -5.45
N LEU A 87 -10.25 -12.29 -5.20
CA LEU A 87 -9.36 -11.54 -4.33
C LEU A 87 -8.73 -10.39 -5.10
N VAL A 88 -8.72 -9.21 -4.50
CA VAL A 88 -8.15 -7.98 -5.06
C VAL A 88 -7.21 -7.39 -4.01
N PRO A 89 -5.94 -7.81 -3.98
CA PRO A 89 -4.96 -7.27 -3.03
C PRO A 89 -4.55 -5.86 -3.41
N ILE A 90 -4.23 -5.07 -2.38
CA ILE A 90 -3.62 -3.75 -2.52
C ILE A 90 -2.15 -3.88 -2.93
N ILE A 91 -1.67 -2.93 -3.72
CA ILE A 91 -0.24 -2.63 -3.93
C ILE A 91 -0.05 -1.14 -3.70
N ASP A 92 0.85 -0.80 -2.82
CA ASP A 92 1.30 0.56 -2.56
C ASP A 92 2.57 0.85 -3.36
N ALA A 93 2.79 2.11 -3.76
CA ALA A 93 3.91 2.41 -4.66
C ALA A 93 5.25 2.65 -3.93
N GLY A 94 5.36 2.30 -2.66
CA GLY A 94 6.54 2.52 -1.82
C GLY A 94 7.34 1.24 -1.56
N VAL A 95 8.47 1.07 -2.23
CA VAL A 95 9.34 -0.09 -2.03
C VAL A 95 10.10 0.03 -0.72
N ARG A 96 9.82 -0.89 0.22
CA ARG A 96 10.49 -0.95 1.53
C ARG A 96 12.01 -0.97 1.36
N ILE A 97 12.71 -0.18 2.18
CA ILE A 97 14.17 -0.20 2.22
C ILE A 97 14.63 -1.39 3.06
N ASP A 98 14.95 -2.49 2.38
CA ASP A 98 15.44 -3.71 3.00
C ASP A 98 16.49 -4.35 2.07
N PRO A 99 17.73 -4.58 2.57
CA PRO A 99 18.78 -5.21 1.77
C PRO A 99 18.48 -6.68 1.43
N ASN A 100 17.51 -7.30 2.09
CA ASN A 100 17.07 -8.66 1.81
C ASN A 100 15.86 -8.72 0.86
N ASP A 101 15.25 -7.59 0.54
CA ASP A 101 14.17 -7.52 -0.44
C ASP A 101 14.73 -7.45 -1.87
N PRO A 102 14.46 -8.46 -2.72
CA PRO A 102 14.92 -8.46 -4.12
C PRO A 102 14.38 -7.27 -4.93
N THR A 103 13.22 -6.74 -4.60
CA THR A 103 12.66 -5.57 -5.28
C THR A 103 13.46 -4.32 -4.95
N CYS A 104 13.81 -4.15 -3.69
CA CYS A 104 14.64 -3.04 -3.22
C CYS A 104 16.04 -3.10 -3.84
N THR A 105 16.72 -4.25 -3.73
CA THR A 105 18.11 -4.41 -4.20
C THR A 105 18.21 -4.27 -5.72
N GLU A 106 17.35 -4.92 -6.48
CA GLU A 106 17.32 -4.80 -7.93
C GLU A 106 17.03 -3.37 -8.39
N GLY A 107 16.06 -2.69 -7.75
CA GLY A 107 15.71 -1.31 -8.08
C GLY A 107 16.87 -0.34 -7.83
N LEU A 108 17.64 -0.56 -6.75
CA LEU A 108 18.85 0.22 -6.46
C LEU A 108 19.95 -0.03 -7.49
N GLU A 109 20.26 -1.29 -7.78
CA GLU A 109 21.31 -1.68 -8.74
C GLU A 109 21.05 -1.11 -10.14
N LYS A 110 19.79 -1.14 -10.58
CA LYS A 110 19.38 -0.61 -11.89
C LYS A 110 19.12 0.90 -11.88
N GLY A 111 19.16 1.54 -10.71
CA GLY A 111 18.88 2.96 -10.56
C GLY A 111 17.46 3.34 -10.96
N TYR A 112 16.49 2.52 -10.61
CA TYR A 112 15.08 2.63 -11.00
C TYR A 112 14.23 3.50 -10.06
N PHE A 113 14.80 3.93 -8.93
CA PHE A 113 14.11 4.80 -8.00
C PHE A 113 14.28 6.28 -8.31
N CYS A 114 13.29 7.08 -7.94
CA CYS A 114 13.34 8.53 -7.98
C CYS A 114 14.58 9.05 -7.25
N LYS A 115 15.18 10.10 -7.77
CA LYS A 115 16.43 10.68 -7.24
C LYS A 115 16.23 12.12 -6.82
N LYS A 116 16.99 12.53 -5.81
CA LYS A 116 17.16 13.92 -5.45
C LYS A 116 18.08 14.63 -6.47
N ALA A 117 18.19 15.95 -6.37
CA ALA A 117 19.05 16.75 -7.22
C ALA A 117 20.54 16.38 -7.14
N ASP A 118 21.00 15.82 -6.02
CA ASP A 118 22.35 15.32 -5.81
C ASP A 118 22.59 13.92 -6.39
N GLY A 119 21.57 13.31 -7.01
CA GLY A 119 21.63 11.98 -7.61
C GLY A 119 21.40 10.82 -6.64
N THR A 120 21.24 11.07 -5.34
CA THR A 120 20.92 10.04 -4.35
C THR A 120 19.45 9.63 -4.46
N PRO A 121 19.09 8.37 -4.13
CA PRO A 121 17.69 7.96 -4.10
C PRO A 121 16.83 8.82 -3.15
N PHE A 122 15.64 9.19 -3.61
CA PHE A 122 14.66 9.84 -2.76
C PHE A 122 14.09 8.83 -1.77
N VAL A 123 14.02 9.21 -0.50
CA VAL A 123 13.49 8.41 0.60
C VAL A 123 12.36 9.16 1.26
N ALA A 124 11.26 8.48 1.50
CA ALA A 124 10.18 8.98 2.35
C ALA A 124 9.56 7.81 3.12
N ALA A 125 8.60 8.11 4.00
CA ALA A 125 7.92 7.10 4.79
C ALA A 125 6.49 6.87 4.28
N VAL A 126 6.15 5.59 4.17
CA VAL A 126 4.81 5.04 3.95
C VAL A 126 4.61 3.85 4.88
N TRP A 127 3.63 2.97 4.63
CA TRP A 127 3.30 1.87 5.55
C TRP A 127 4.47 0.97 5.95
N PRO A 128 5.38 0.53 5.06
CA PRO A 128 6.54 -0.28 5.45
C PRO A 128 7.64 0.52 6.17
N GLY A 129 7.42 1.78 6.50
CA GLY A 129 8.42 2.70 7.02
C GLY A 129 9.19 3.41 5.90
N LYS A 130 10.51 3.47 5.99
CA LYS A 130 11.33 4.08 4.94
C LYS A 130 11.21 3.31 3.63
N ALA A 131 10.93 4.04 2.56
CA ALA A 131 10.70 3.47 1.24
C ALA A 131 11.41 4.28 0.14
N TYR A 132 11.76 3.58 -0.94
CA TYR A 132 12.10 4.16 -2.23
C TYR A 132 10.88 4.18 -3.13
N PHE A 133 10.86 5.10 -4.10
CA PHE A 133 9.74 5.26 -5.03
C PHE A 133 10.22 5.04 -6.45
N ALA A 134 9.55 4.16 -7.18
CA ALA A 134 9.89 3.85 -8.56
C ALA A 134 9.67 5.08 -9.47
N ASP A 135 10.62 5.34 -10.37
CA ASP A 135 10.51 6.43 -11.34
C ASP A 135 9.64 6.01 -12.54
N PHE A 136 8.32 6.06 -12.35
CA PHE A 136 7.36 5.66 -13.37
C PHE A 136 7.33 6.56 -14.61
N LEU A 137 8.08 7.65 -14.67
CA LEU A 137 8.25 8.41 -15.91
C LEU A 137 9.07 7.63 -16.93
N ARG A 138 9.90 6.68 -16.50
CA ARG A 138 10.76 5.84 -17.32
C ARG A 138 10.04 4.56 -17.75
N PRO A 139 9.94 4.26 -19.07
CA PRO A 139 9.27 3.06 -19.58
C PRO A 139 9.79 1.75 -18.99
N GLU A 140 11.12 1.61 -18.89
CA GLU A 140 11.77 0.41 -18.36
C GLU A 140 11.46 0.17 -16.89
N VAL A 141 11.22 1.24 -16.11
CA VAL A 141 10.82 1.13 -14.70
C VAL A 141 9.37 0.66 -14.59
N ARG A 142 8.48 1.16 -15.45
CA ARG A 142 7.09 0.66 -15.52
C ARG A 142 7.05 -0.82 -15.86
N GLU A 143 7.85 -1.26 -16.83
CA GLU A 143 7.93 -2.66 -17.20
C GLU A 143 8.48 -3.52 -16.06
N TRP A 144 9.58 -3.10 -15.44
CA TRP A 144 10.17 -3.77 -14.29
C TRP A 144 9.18 -3.92 -13.13
N PHE A 145 8.53 -2.82 -12.73
CA PHE A 145 7.56 -2.84 -11.63
C PHE A 145 6.33 -3.68 -11.97
N GLY A 146 5.86 -3.58 -13.22
CA GLY A 146 4.77 -4.40 -13.73
C GLY A 146 5.07 -5.91 -13.66
N HIS A 147 6.31 -6.33 -13.91
CA HIS A 147 6.71 -7.72 -13.78
C HIS A 147 6.68 -8.24 -12.33
N LYS A 148 6.80 -7.36 -11.32
CA LYS A 148 6.71 -7.76 -9.91
C LYS A 148 5.32 -8.29 -9.53
N TYR A 149 4.26 -7.81 -10.19
CA TYR A 149 2.91 -8.33 -9.99
C TYR A 149 2.79 -9.85 -10.25
N LYS A 150 3.77 -10.43 -10.95
CA LYS A 150 3.82 -11.88 -11.21
C LYS A 150 3.80 -12.70 -9.92
N ALA A 151 4.38 -12.21 -8.84
CA ALA A 151 4.34 -12.86 -7.53
C ALA A 151 2.91 -13.15 -7.04
N LEU A 152 1.96 -12.29 -7.40
CA LEU A 152 0.55 -12.42 -7.01
C LEU A 152 -0.30 -13.03 -8.14
N THR A 153 -0.04 -12.69 -9.42
CA THR A 153 -0.78 -13.30 -10.53
C THR A 153 -0.53 -14.80 -10.64
N ASP A 154 0.65 -15.28 -10.28
CA ASP A 154 0.95 -16.72 -10.19
C ASP A 154 0.13 -17.42 -9.07
N CYS A 155 -0.37 -16.67 -8.08
CA CYS A 155 -1.34 -17.14 -7.09
C CYS A 155 -2.80 -17.09 -7.57
N GLY A 156 -3.05 -16.75 -8.84
CA GLY A 156 -4.40 -16.69 -9.41
C GLY A 156 -5.13 -15.36 -9.17
N ILE A 157 -4.43 -14.33 -8.74
CA ILE A 157 -4.98 -12.97 -8.61
C ILE A 157 -5.22 -12.39 -10.01
N GLU A 158 -6.43 -11.84 -10.22
CA GLU A 158 -6.88 -11.33 -11.53
C GLU A 158 -7.15 -9.82 -11.53
N GLY A 159 -7.03 -9.17 -10.38
CA GLY A 159 -7.22 -7.73 -10.23
C GLY A 159 -6.47 -7.19 -9.03
N PHE A 160 -6.17 -5.91 -9.06
CA PHE A 160 -5.40 -5.23 -8.02
C PHE A 160 -6.04 -3.91 -7.65
N TRP A 161 -5.87 -3.53 -6.41
CA TRP A 161 -6.13 -2.19 -5.92
C TRP A 161 -4.77 -1.48 -5.79
N ASN A 162 -4.53 -0.45 -6.62
CA ASN A 162 -3.35 0.38 -6.48
C ASN A 162 -3.73 1.61 -5.66
N ASP A 163 -3.01 1.81 -4.56
CA ASP A 163 -3.22 2.93 -3.65
C ASP A 163 -1.90 3.63 -3.32
N MET A 164 -1.94 4.72 -2.60
CA MET A 164 -0.79 5.48 -2.14
C MET A 164 0.15 5.98 -3.27
N ASN A 165 -0.34 6.01 -4.50
CA ASN A 165 0.47 6.25 -5.71
C ASN A 165 0.48 7.70 -6.20
N GLU A 166 -0.02 8.66 -5.41
CA GLU A 166 0.05 10.12 -5.68
C GLU A 166 1.47 10.72 -5.65
N PRO A 167 2.49 10.28 -4.90
CA PRO A 167 2.56 9.39 -3.74
C PRO A 167 2.01 10.02 -2.45
N SER A 168 1.28 9.24 -1.66
CA SER A 168 0.75 9.64 -0.36
C SER A 168 1.80 9.48 0.74
N LEU A 169 2.82 10.32 0.70
CA LEU A 169 3.89 10.27 1.68
C LEU A 169 3.40 10.71 3.06
N PHE A 170 3.70 9.96 4.10
CA PHE A 170 3.46 10.39 5.47
C PHE A 170 4.40 11.55 5.82
N TYR A 171 5.69 11.37 5.56
CA TYR A 171 6.68 12.44 5.58
C TYR A 171 7.94 12.08 4.80
N SER A 172 8.68 13.09 4.35
CA SER A 172 10.08 12.98 3.95
C SER A 172 10.97 13.52 5.07
N PRO A 173 12.28 13.22 5.08
CA PRO A 173 13.21 13.82 6.05
C PRO A 173 13.11 15.35 6.09
N GLU A 174 12.99 15.99 4.93
CA GLU A 174 12.89 17.45 4.82
C GLU A 174 11.57 17.98 5.40
N ARG A 175 10.46 17.30 5.12
CA ARG A 175 9.14 17.65 5.67
C ARG A 175 9.07 17.41 7.17
N LEU A 176 9.66 16.33 7.66
CA LEU A 176 9.73 16.07 9.10
C LEU A 176 10.50 17.17 9.82
N HIS A 177 11.66 17.56 9.27
CA HIS A 177 12.43 18.67 9.82
C HIS A 177 11.66 20.00 9.80
N ALA A 178 11.00 20.33 8.70
CA ALA A 178 10.16 21.51 8.60
C ALA A 178 9.03 21.48 9.64
N PHE A 179 8.31 20.37 9.73
CA PHE A 179 7.23 20.18 10.70
C PHE A 179 7.72 20.32 12.15
N LEU A 180 8.83 19.69 12.51
CA LEU A 180 9.40 19.80 13.85
C LEU A 180 9.87 21.23 14.18
N ASN A 181 10.44 21.95 13.20
CA ASN A 181 10.81 23.36 13.36
C ASN A 181 9.59 24.24 13.55
N ASP A 182 8.53 24.03 12.76
CA ASP A 182 7.27 24.78 12.89
C ASP A 182 6.62 24.53 14.26
N MET A 183 6.65 23.29 14.74
CA MET A 183 6.13 22.94 16.06
C MET A 183 6.97 23.51 17.20
N ALA A 184 8.30 23.58 17.03
CA ALA A 184 9.17 24.23 18.00
C ALA A 184 8.89 25.75 18.10
N ALA A 185 8.69 26.41 16.95
CA ALA A 185 8.31 27.82 16.89
C ALA A 185 6.94 28.09 17.54
N LEU A 186 5.97 27.18 17.33
CA LEU A 186 4.65 27.25 17.99
C LEU A 186 4.78 27.09 19.51
N ARG A 187 5.61 26.15 19.95
CA ARG A 187 5.89 25.94 21.39
C ARG A 187 6.46 27.20 22.05
N GLU A 188 7.46 27.83 21.44
CA GLU A 188 8.04 29.05 21.93
C GLU A 188 7.02 30.20 22.03
N LYS A 189 6.17 30.30 21.02
CA LYS A 189 5.12 31.33 20.95
C LYS A 189 4.04 31.13 22.02
N ASP A 190 3.60 29.87 22.21
CA ASP A 190 2.50 29.56 23.11
C ASP A 190 2.97 29.18 24.51
N ASN A 191 4.28 29.23 24.78
CA ASN A 191 4.91 28.88 26.06
C ASN A 191 4.48 27.48 26.57
N ILE A 192 4.39 26.52 25.66
CA ILE A 192 3.95 25.15 25.94
C ILE A 192 5.09 24.36 26.60
N GLU A 193 4.81 23.74 27.75
CA GLU A 193 5.75 22.85 28.42
C GLU A 193 6.16 21.67 27.56
N GLN A 194 7.37 21.15 27.76
CA GLN A 194 7.91 20.06 26.93
C GLN A 194 7.05 18.78 27.02
N GLU A 195 6.47 18.50 28.17
CA GLU A 195 5.60 17.37 28.42
C GLU A 195 4.26 17.46 27.66
N GLU A 196 3.78 18.69 27.40
CA GLU A 196 2.59 18.93 26.57
C GLU A 196 2.91 19.01 25.07
N PHE A 197 4.13 19.46 24.73
CA PHE A 197 4.56 19.61 23.36
C PHE A 197 4.62 18.26 22.63
N PHE A 198 5.22 17.25 23.24
CA PHE A 198 5.39 15.94 22.65
C PHE A 198 4.07 15.27 22.23
N PRO A 199 3.03 15.19 23.10
CA PRO A 199 1.73 14.68 22.71
C PRO A 199 1.05 15.45 21.57
N ARG A 200 1.25 16.78 21.49
CA ARG A 200 0.69 17.59 20.41
C ARG A 200 1.40 17.35 19.07
N VAL A 201 2.73 17.23 19.09
CA VAL A 201 3.52 16.87 17.89
C VAL A 201 3.12 15.48 17.40
N VAL A 202 3.08 14.52 18.32
CA VAL A 202 2.66 13.15 18.05
C VAL A 202 1.21 13.12 17.58
N GLY A 203 0.30 13.84 18.25
CA GLY A 203 -1.09 13.93 17.85
C GLY A 203 -1.31 14.58 16.49
N GLY A 204 -0.52 15.60 16.15
CA GLY A 204 -0.54 16.26 14.85
C GLY A 204 -0.03 15.33 13.73
N ALA A 205 1.05 14.60 14.00
CA ALA A 205 1.55 13.58 13.08
C ALA A 205 0.59 12.37 12.97
N MET A 206 -0.02 11.95 14.08
CA MET A 206 -1.02 10.86 14.13
C MET A 206 -2.37 11.24 13.50
N GLY A 207 -2.64 12.52 13.30
CA GLY A 207 -3.76 12.96 12.46
C GLY A 207 -3.62 12.53 10.99
N LEU A 208 -2.41 12.13 10.60
CA LEU A 208 -2.09 11.55 9.29
C LEU A 208 -2.05 10.00 9.33
N MET A 209 -2.17 9.39 10.51
CA MET A 209 -2.08 7.95 10.73
C MET A 209 -3.32 7.48 11.50
N ASN A 210 -3.87 6.36 11.11
CA ASN A 210 -5.16 5.90 11.63
C ASN A 210 -5.09 5.16 12.98
N SER A 211 -3.91 4.85 13.51
CA SER A 211 -3.76 4.21 14.81
C SER A 211 -2.40 4.47 15.51
N PRO A 212 -2.36 4.43 16.86
CA PRO A 212 -1.11 4.51 17.63
C PRO A 212 -0.12 3.38 17.37
N ALA A 213 -0.61 2.20 16.93
CA ALA A 213 0.23 1.05 16.61
C ALA A 213 1.06 1.27 15.33
N ASP A 214 0.51 2.02 14.36
CA ASP A 214 1.20 2.37 13.13
C ASP A 214 2.38 3.30 13.41
N TYR A 215 2.28 4.06 14.47
CA TYR A 215 3.31 5.00 14.92
C TYR A 215 4.52 4.32 15.54
N ALA A 216 4.30 3.27 16.33
CA ALA A 216 5.36 2.52 16.99
C ALA A 216 6.29 1.79 16.01
N SER A 217 5.85 1.53 14.79
CA SER A 217 6.65 0.89 13.74
C SER A 217 7.62 1.84 13.02
N PHE A 218 7.54 3.16 13.28
CA PHE A 218 8.42 4.18 12.65
C PHE A 218 9.62 4.58 13.52
N TYR A 219 9.68 4.11 14.75
CA TYR A 219 10.78 4.31 15.70
C TYR A 219 11.47 2.98 16.01
#